data_a02ff96344c3a3a68187238802e7d24c
#
_entry.id   a02ff96344c3a3a68187238802e7d24c
#
_cell.length_a   1.000
_cell.length_b   1.000
_cell.length_c   1.000
_cell.angle_alpha   90.00
_cell.angle_beta   90.00
_cell.angle_gamma   90.00
#
_symmetry.space_group_name_H-M   'P 1'
#
loop_
_entity.id
_entity.type
_entity.pdbx_description
1 polymer ?
#
loop_
_entity_poly.entity_id
_entity_poly.type
_entity_poly.pdbx_seq_one_letter_code
_entity_poly.pdbx_strand_id
1 'polypeptide(L)'
;MGKVRNILQAKGNAVFSVEPGVTVFKAIQIMCDKNIGGLLITDNGKLVGIFTERDYARKLILKGKSSKDTLIKELMTGNPSTVSPDTGIDECMQMMVDKHFRHLPVVEGGNLVGMISIGDVVRHVIEEQKDIIEHLEAYISR
;
A
#
# COMPACT_ATOMS: atom_id res chain seq x y z
N MET A 1 11.66 -16.60 -2.57
CA MET A 1 11.22 -15.19 -2.64
C MET A 1 11.07 -14.66 -1.21
N GLY A 2 11.34 -13.41 -0.96
CA GLY A 2 11.41 -12.87 0.39
C GLY A 2 10.06 -12.64 1.08
N LYS A 3 10.10 -11.89 2.16
CA LYS A 3 8.95 -11.54 2.98
C LYS A 3 8.70 -10.04 2.95
N VAL A 4 7.52 -9.63 3.36
CA VAL A 4 7.15 -8.20 3.50
C VAL A 4 8.22 -7.44 4.31
N ARG A 5 8.76 -8.04 5.35
CA ARG A 5 9.85 -7.48 6.16
C ARG A 5 11.00 -6.97 5.30
N ASN A 6 11.37 -7.71 4.26
CA ASN A 6 12.48 -7.33 3.39
C ASN A 6 12.17 -6.06 2.60
N ILE A 7 10.93 -5.90 2.15
CA ILE A 7 10.49 -4.68 1.46
C ILE A 7 10.56 -3.48 2.42
N LEU A 8 10.06 -3.63 3.65
CA LEU A 8 10.06 -2.55 4.63
C LEU A 8 11.47 -2.14 5.04
N GLN A 9 12.39 -3.08 5.11
CA GLN A 9 13.80 -2.79 5.40
C GLN A 9 14.44 -1.94 4.29
N ALA A 10 14.05 -2.17 3.03
CA ALA A 10 14.59 -1.44 1.89
C ALA A 10 13.95 -0.05 1.72
N LYS A 11 12.64 0.06 1.89
CA LYS A 11 11.93 1.32 1.64
C LYS A 11 11.67 2.16 2.90
N GLY A 12 11.78 1.55 4.07
CA GLY A 12 11.43 2.19 5.34
C GLY A 12 10.00 1.93 5.75
N ASN A 13 9.68 2.31 6.99
CA ASN A 13 8.39 2.03 7.62
C ASN A 13 7.47 3.27 7.64
N ALA A 14 7.77 4.30 6.86
CA ALA A 14 6.95 5.50 6.82
C ALA A 14 5.53 5.16 6.36
N VAL A 15 4.54 5.59 7.12
CA VAL A 15 3.13 5.37 6.82
C VAL A 15 2.44 6.72 6.81
N PHE A 16 1.72 7.00 5.74
CA PHE A 16 0.92 8.21 5.65
C PHE A 16 -0.53 7.85 5.90
N SER A 17 -1.13 8.49 6.89
CA SER A 17 -2.51 8.22 7.27
C SER A 17 -3.25 9.51 7.61
N VAL A 18 -4.57 9.44 7.56
CA VAL A 18 -5.45 10.54 7.97
C VAL A 18 -6.57 9.98 8.83
N GLU A 19 -7.21 10.88 9.59
CA GLU A 19 -8.38 10.54 10.37
C GLU A 19 -9.64 10.45 9.47
N PRO A 20 -10.68 9.72 9.88
CA PRO A 20 -11.88 9.51 9.05
C PRO A 20 -12.64 10.79 8.72
N GLY A 21 -12.48 11.83 9.51
CA GLY A 21 -13.22 13.08 9.36
C GLY A 21 -12.59 14.11 8.41
N VAL A 22 -11.45 13.79 7.78
CA VAL A 22 -10.88 14.71 6.79
C VAL A 22 -11.68 14.63 5.49
N THR A 23 -11.64 15.70 4.70
CA THR A 23 -12.29 15.71 3.39
C THR A 23 -11.49 14.90 2.37
N VAL A 24 -12.19 14.39 1.36
CA VAL A 24 -11.54 13.73 0.23
C VAL A 24 -10.54 14.68 -0.44
N PHE A 25 -10.87 15.96 -0.54
CA PHE A 25 -9.97 16.97 -1.10
C PHE A 25 -8.63 17.02 -0.35
N LYS A 26 -8.68 17.02 0.99
CA LYS A 26 -7.46 17.03 1.82
C LYS A 26 -6.65 15.74 1.61
N ALA A 27 -7.33 14.60 1.56
CA ALA A 27 -6.66 13.32 1.31
C ALA A 27 -5.94 13.33 -0.05
N ILE A 28 -6.58 13.82 -1.09
CA ILE A 28 -5.99 13.92 -2.42
C ILE A 28 -4.77 14.86 -2.41
N GLN A 29 -4.85 15.99 -1.69
CA GLN A 29 -3.69 16.88 -1.56
C GLN A 29 -2.48 16.16 -0.96
N ILE A 30 -2.71 15.38 0.10
CA ILE A 30 -1.64 14.62 0.75
C ILE A 30 -1.06 13.60 -0.22
N MET A 31 -1.92 12.89 -0.95
CA MET A 31 -1.47 11.89 -1.92
C MET A 31 -0.62 12.53 -3.03
N CYS A 32 -1.00 13.71 -3.51
CA CYS A 32 -0.23 14.45 -4.50
C CYS A 32 1.10 14.93 -3.93
N ASP A 33 1.09 15.50 -2.73
CA ASP A 33 2.30 16.05 -2.09
C ASP A 33 3.32 14.95 -1.80
N LYS A 34 2.85 13.76 -1.41
CA LYS A 34 3.70 12.62 -1.08
C LYS A 34 3.95 11.70 -2.25
N ASN A 35 3.32 11.95 -3.38
CA ASN A 35 3.41 11.12 -4.59
C ASN A 35 3.07 9.65 -4.30
N ILE A 36 1.95 9.43 -3.64
CA ILE A 36 1.45 8.10 -3.29
C ILE A 36 0.06 7.88 -3.87
N GLY A 37 -0.22 6.63 -4.27
CA GLY A 37 -1.50 6.25 -4.87
C GLY A 37 -2.52 5.69 -3.87
N GLY A 38 -2.14 5.54 -2.62
CA GLY A 38 -3.01 5.03 -1.55
C GLY A 38 -2.70 5.69 -0.22
N LEU A 39 -3.73 5.88 0.59
CA LEU A 39 -3.64 6.55 1.88
C LEU A 39 -4.39 5.71 2.90
N LEU A 40 -3.80 5.50 4.07
CA LEU A 40 -4.44 4.75 5.14
C LEU A 40 -5.29 5.68 5.99
N ILE A 41 -6.40 5.16 6.49
CA ILE A 41 -7.28 5.90 7.40
C ILE A 41 -7.18 5.23 8.76
N THR A 42 -6.81 6.01 9.77
CA THR A 42 -6.66 5.54 11.15
C THR A 42 -7.56 6.34 12.07
N ASP A 43 -8.13 5.65 13.05
CA ASP A 43 -8.96 6.26 14.08
C ASP A 43 -8.33 5.93 15.44
N ASN A 44 -7.88 6.95 16.15
CA ASN A 44 -7.14 6.78 17.42
C ASN A 44 -5.97 5.80 17.26
N GLY A 45 -5.24 5.93 16.16
CA GLY A 45 -4.07 5.11 15.87
C GLY A 45 -4.37 3.72 15.32
N LYS A 46 -5.63 3.33 15.17
CA LYS A 46 -6.03 2.04 14.65
C LYS A 46 -6.45 2.14 13.18
N LEU A 47 -5.98 1.20 12.37
CA LEU A 47 -6.35 1.13 10.96
C LEU A 47 -7.86 0.83 10.83
N VAL A 48 -8.58 1.72 10.15
CA VAL A 48 -10.02 1.54 9.89
C VAL A 48 -10.36 1.51 8.41
N GLY A 49 -9.46 1.94 7.55
CA GLY A 49 -9.75 1.95 6.12
C GLY A 49 -8.54 2.27 5.26
N ILE A 50 -8.76 2.17 3.96
CA ILE A 50 -7.79 2.56 2.94
C ILE A 50 -8.53 3.34 1.85
N PHE A 51 -7.88 4.36 1.31
CA PHE A 51 -8.40 5.16 0.21
C PHE A 51 -7.36 5.24 -0.88
N THR A 52 -7.76 4.94 -2.12
CA THR A 52 -6.85 4.91 -3.27
C THR A 52 -7.36 5.82 -4.38
N GLU A 53 -6.50 6.12 -5.34
CA GLU A 53 -6.87 6.86 -6.55
C GLU A 53 -8.03 6.17 -7.29
N ARG A 54 -8.09 4.85 -7.23
CA ARG A 54 -9.17 4.07 -7.82
C ARG A 54 -10.49 4.36 -7.12
N ASP A 55 -10.49 4.47 -5.78
CA ASP A 55 -11.68 4.84 -5.01
C ASP A 55 -12.15 6.24 -5.40
N TYR A 56 -11.22 7.17 -5.56
CA TYR A 56 -11.54 8.52 -6.01
C TYR A 56 -12.28 8.51 -7.33
N ALA A 57 -11.74 7.81 -8.33
CA ALA A 57 -12.33 7.77 -9.65
C ALA A 57 -13.69 7.06 -9.67
N ARG A 58 -13.83 5.97 -8.92
CA ARG A 58 -15.02 5.12 -8.99
C ARG A 58 -16.13 5.55 -8.03
N LYS A 59 -15.78 6.11 -6.87
CA LYS A 59 -16.76 6.40 -5.82
C LYS A 59 -17.11 7.87 -5.71
N LEU A 60 -16.24 8.76 -6.14
CA LEU A 60 -16.52 10.19 -6.06
C LEU A 60 -17.11 10.71 -7.37
N ILE A 61 -16.33 10.65 -8.44
CA ILE A 61 -16.69 11.25 -9.73
C ILE A 61 -17.94 10.59 -10.31
N LEU A 62 -17.98 9.26 -10.34
CA LEU A 62 -19.11 8.53 -10.93
C LEU A 62 -20.40 8.67 -10.13
N LYS A 63 -20.31 9.01 -8.84
CA LYS A 63 -21.50 9.25 -7.99
C LYS A 63 -21.87 10.71 -7.87
N GLY A 64 -21.20 11.59 -8.62
CA GLY A 64 -21.50 13.02 -8.62
C GLY A 64 -21.19 13.72 -7.32
N LYS A 65 -20.29 13.19 -6.50
CA LYS A 65 -19.93 13.80 -5.23
C LYS A 65 -18.82 14.82 -5.39
N SER A 66 -18.76 15.79 -4.47
CA SER A 66 -17.72 16.81 -4.42
C SER A 66 -16.63 16.44 -3.43
N SER A 67 -15.37 16.56 -3.83
CA SER A 67 -14.22 16.24 -2.97
C SER A 67 -14.15 17.16 -1.75
N LYS A 68 -14.62 18.40 -1.85
CA LYS A 68 -14.59 19.37 -0.76
C LYS A 68 -15.70 19.14 0.27
N ASP A 69 -16.79 18.50 -0.13
CA ASP A 69 -17.96 18.30 0.71
C ASP A 69 -18.14 16.85 1.17
N THR A 70 -17.23 15.95 0.78
CA THR A 70 -17.29 14.53 1.13
C THR A 70 -16.17 14.19 2.08
N LEU A 71 -16.50 13.51 3.18
CA LEU A 71 -15.50 13.02 4.14
C LEU A 71 -14.89 11.71 3.65
N ILE A 72 -13.62 11.49 3.99
CA ILE A 72 -12.91 10.30 3.52
C ILE A 72 -13.56 9.00 4.01
N LYS A 73 -14.16 9.01 5.21
CA LYS A 73 -14.87 7.84 5.75
C LYS A 73 -16.03 7.38 4.87
N GLU A 74 -16.60 8.28 4.07
CA GLU A 74 -17.71 7.94 3.17
C GLU A 74 -17.25 7.18 1.92
N LEU A 75 -15.98 7.33 1.53
CA LEU A 75 -15.44 6.72 0.31
C LEU A 75 -14.40 5.65 0.57
N MET A 76 -13.81 5.60 1.74
CA MET A 76 -12.78 4.61 2.05
C MET A 76 -13.31 3.18 1.94
N THR A 77 -12.42 2.23 1.68
CA THR A 77 -12.72 0.83 1.85
C THR A 77 -12.47 0.48 3.31
N GLY A 78 -13.51 0.09 4.03
CA GLY A 78 -13.40 -0.31 5.44
C GLY A 78 -12.86 -1.72 5.58
N ASN A 79 -12.27 -2.02 6.74
CA ASN A 79 -11.67 -3.32 7.04
C ASN A 79 -10.77 -3.83 5.92
N PRO A 80 -9.72 -3.08 5.54
CA PRO A 80 -8.86 -3.49 4.44
C PRO A 80 -8.14 -4.80 4.77
N SER A 81 -7.86 -5.59 3.73
CA SER A 81 -7.03 -6.78 3.89
C SER A 81 -5.63 -6.35 4.29
N THR A 82 -5.06 -7.01 5.29
CA THR A 82 -3.73 -6.69 5.82
C THR A 82 -2.81 -7.88 5.67
N VAL A 83 -1.52 -7.59 5.75
CA VAL A 83 -0.46 -8.61 5.82
C VAL A 83 0.42 -8.33 7.02
N SER A 84 1.24 -9.30 7.42
CA SER A 84 2.23 -9.11 8.47
C SER A 84 3.62 -8.96 7.87
N PRO A 85 4.62 -8.52 8.66
CA PRO A 85 6.01 -8.51 8.19
C PRO A 85 6.52 -9.89 7.76
N ASP A 86 5.95 -10.96 8.29
CA ASP A 86 6.35 -12.32 7.97
C ASP A 86 5.60 -12.94 6.79
N THR A 87 4.62 -12.23 6.22
CA THR A 87 3.90 -12.69 5.04
C THR A 87 4.86 -12.76 3.85
N GLY A 88 4.80 -13.84 3.08
CA GLY A 88 5.61 -14.00 1.88
C GLY A 88 5.22 -13.03 0.78
N ILE A 89 6.21 -12.60 0.00
CA ILE A 89 5.97 -11.67 -1.11
C ILE A 89 5.12 -12.32 -2.19
N ASP A 90 5.30 -13.61 -2.43
CA ASP A 90 4.46 -14.38 -3.35
C ASP A 90 3.00 -14.40 -2.92
N GLU A 91 2.73 -14.52 -1.63
CA GLU A 91 1.37 -14.43 -1.08
C GLU A 91 0.77 -13.05 -1.30
N CYS A 92 1.56 -11.99 -1.09
CA CYS A 92 1.12 -10.61 -1.37
C CYS A 92 0.76 -10.42 -2.84
N MET A 93 1.58 -10.95 -3.74
CA MET A 93 1.30 -10.87 -5.18
C MET A 93 -0.01 -11.60 -5.52
N GLN A 94 -0.22 -12.77 -4.92
CA GLN A 94 -1.45 -13.52 -5.14
C GLN A 94 -2.68 -12.75 -4.66
N MET A 95 -2.60 -12.12 -3.50
CA MET A 95 -3.69 -11.27 -2.98
C MET A 95 -3.97 -10.09 -3.91
N MET A 96 -2.93 -9.45 -4.42
CA MET A 96 -3.06 -8.30 -5.32
C MET A 96 -3.72 -8.71 -6.65
N VAL A 97 -3.36 -9.88 -7.17
CA VAL A 97 -3.94 -10.40 -8.41
C VAL A 97 -5.40 -10.81 -8.22
N ASP A 98 -5.67 -11.60 -7.18
CA ASP A 98 -6.99 -12.18 -6.95
C ASP A 98 -8.04 -11.13 -6.58
N LYS A 99 -7.67 -10.14 -5.79
CA LYS A 99 -8.59 -9.13 -5.26
C LYS A 99 -8.44 -7.77 -5.94
N HIS A 100 -7.53 -7.64 -6.89
CA HIS A 100 -7.23 -6.41 -7.59
C HIS A 100 -6.81 -5.26 -6.66
N PHE A 101 -6.15 -5.59 -5.55
CA PHE A 101 -5.55 -4.61 -4.65
C PHE A 101 -4.16 -4.22 -5.16
N ARG A 102 -3.82 -2.95 -5.00
CA ARG A 102 -2.49 -2.43 -5.33
C ARG A 102 -1.74 -1.95 -4.10
N HIS A 103 -2.37 -1.99 -2.94
CA HIS A 103 -1.82 -1.55 -1.68
C HIS A 103 -2.26 -2.49 -0.59
N LEU A 104 -1.34 -2.86 0.29
CA LEU A 104 -1.60 -3.72 1.44
C LEU A 104 -1.01 -3.09 2.69
N PRO A 105 -1.85 -2.73 3.67
CA PRO A 105 -1.35 -2.32 4.98
C PRO A 105 -0.64 -3.48 5.68
N VAL A 106 0.43 -3.17 6.39
CA VAL A 106 1.20 -4.15 7.15
C VAL A 106 0.94 -3.94 8.64
N VAL A 107 0.48 -4.98 9.29
CA VAL A 107 0.08 -4.95 10.71
C VAL A 107 0.85 -6.02 11.48
N GLU A 108 1.34 -5.67 12.66
CA GLU A 108 2.01 -6.61 13.56
C GLU A 108 1.50 -6.39 14.98
N GLY A 109 0.99 -7.45 15.60
CA GLY A 109 0.47 -7.36 16.97
C GLY A 109 -0.67 -6.34 17.12
N GLY A 110 -1.50 -6.17 16.09
CA GLY A 110 -2.59 -5.20 16.11
C GLY A 110 -2.17 -3.77 15.75
N ASN A 111 -0.87 -3.52 15.53
CA ASN A 111 -0.33 -2.19 15.23
C ASN A 111 0.02 -2.06 13.76
N LEU A 112 -0.32 -0.92 13.18
CA LEU A 112 0.07 -0.59 11.82
C LEU A 112 1.57 -0.28 11.78
N VAL A 113 2.34 -1.04 11.01
CA VAL A 113 3.80 -0.90 10.94
C VAL A 113 4.32 -0.52 9.56
N GLY A 114 3.47 -0.48 8.55
CA GLY A 114 3.90 -0.09 7.22
C GLY A 114 2.79 -0.23 6.20
N MET A 115 3.14 0.03 4.95
CA MET A 115 2.27 -0.22 3.80
C MET A 115 3.14 -0.62 2.62
N ILE A 116 2.72 -1.62 1.87
CA ILE A 116 3.39 -2.00 0.63
C ILE A 116 2.47 -1.79 -0.56
N SER A 117 3.05 -1.36 -1.67
CA SER A 117 2.34 -1.19 -2.94
C SER A 117 2.78 -2.24 -3.94
N ILE A 118 2.01 -2.38 -5.03
CA ILE A 118 2.41 -3.27 -6.12
C ILE A 118 3.78 -2.85 -6.71
N GLY A 119 4.06 -1.54 -6.74
CA GLY A 119 5.38 -1.06 -7.17
C GLY A 119 6.51 -1.53 -6.28
N ASP A 120 6.28 -1.56 -4.96
CA ASP A 120 7.27 -2.08 -4.00
C ASP A 120 7.56 -3.55 -4.25
N VAL A 121 6.51 -4.34 -4.49
CA VAL A 121 6.63 -5.78 -4.77
C VAL A 121 7.39 -6.01 -6.07
N VAL A 122 7.04 -5.28 -7.12
CA VAL A 122 7.70 -5.42 -8.43
C VAL A 122 9.18 -5.06 -8.32
N ARG A 123 9.52 -3.96 -7.64
CA ARG A 123 10.92 -3.57 -7.44
C ARG A 123 11.70 -4.65 -6.69
N HIS A 124 11.11 -5.22 -5.64
CA HIS A 124 11.77 -6.28 -4.89
C HIS A 124 12.05 -7.49 -5.76
N VAL A 125 11.10 -7.93 -6.56
CA VAL A 125 11.25 -9.08 -7.47
C VAL A 125 12.34 -8.81 -8.49
N ILE A 126 12.38 -7.62 -9.07
CA ILE A 126 13.41 -7.23 -10.05
C ILE A 126 14.80 -7.26 -9.41
N GLU A 127 14.95 -6.68 -8.22
CA GLU A 127 16.23 -6.67 -7.52
C GLU A 127 16.71 -8.08 -7.16
N GLU A 128 15.81 -8.94 -6.70
CA GLU A 128 16.13 -10.33 -6.41
C GLU A 128 16.61 -11.07 -7.64
N GLN A 129 15.96 -10.87 -8.80
CA GLN A 129 16.37 -11.48 -10.05
C GLN A 129 17.72 -10.96 -10.54
N LYS A 130 18.00 -9.68 -10.37
CA LYS A 130 19.32 -9.10 -10.70
C LYS A 130 20.42 -9.76 -9.88
N ASP A 131 20.20 -9.93 -8.59
CA ASP A 131 21.18 -10.56 -7.70
C ASP A 131 21.47 -12.00 -8.13
N ILE A 132 20.45 -12.75 -8.50
CA ILE A 132 20.60 -14.13 -9.01
C ILE A 132 21.41 -14.15 -10.30
N ILE A 133 21.13 -13.25 -11.23
CA ILE A 133 21.83 -13.14 -12.51
C ILE A 133 23.30 -12.82 -12.27
N GLU A 134 23.61 -11.84 -11.43
CA GLU A 134 24.97 -11.46 -11.10
C GLU A 134 25.76 -12.59 -10.49
N HIS A 135 25.15 -13.36 -9.60
CA HIS A 135 25.77 -14.55 -9.00
C HIS A 135 26.11 -15.61 -10.05
N LEU A 136 25.18 -15.86 -10.97
CA LEU A 136 25.39 -16.82 -12.05
C LEU A 136 26.48 -16.36 -13.01
N GLU A 137 26.50 -15.07 -13.36
CA GLU A 137 27.54 -14.49 -14.22
C GLU A 137 28.92 -14.61 -13.57
N ALA A 138 29.01 -14.30 -12.27
CA ALA A 138 30.26 -14.43 -11.52
C ALA A 138 30.74 -15.90 -11.49
N TYR A 139 29.84 -16.83 -11.35
CA TYR A 139 30.16 -18.26 -11.37
C TYR A 139 30.67 -18.71 -12.74
N ILE A 140 30.04 -18.27 -13.81
CA ILE A 140 30.42 -18.62 -15.18
C ILE A 140 31.78 -18.00 -15.56
N SER A 141 32.10 -16.83 -15.01
CA SER A 141 33.31 -16.07 -15.34
C SER A 141 34.58 -16.58 -14.64
N ARG A 142 34.46 -17.58 -13.78
CA ARG A 142 35.64 -18.15 -13.08
C ARG A 142 36.50 -19.01 -13.96
#